data_8fe38b487f00e70dfad22c66869cbafb
#
_entry.id   8fe38b487f00e70dfad22c66869cbafb
#
_cell.length_a   1.000
_cell.length_b   1.000
_cell.length_c   1.000
_cell.angle_alpha   90.00
_cell.angle_beta   90.00
_cell.angle_gamma   90.00
#
_symmetry.space_group_name_H-M   'P 1'
#
loop_
_entity.id
_entity.type
_entity.pdbx_description
1 polymer ?
#
loop_
_entity_poly.entity_id
_entity_poly.type
_entity_poly.pdbx_seq_one_letter_code
_entity_poly.pdbx_strand_id
1 'polypeptide(L)'
;MFTTDELQWIKKVLSNDSTGTITEDELMWLRRIKGDDYVYDPVRLPPHYVRLKKAAFERYENREITRTQLNILRNKLKDYSPQELLDLRSKNIRISKKIKEFAGIYIIFNSVKNSYYIGQAENVFDRAYKHFIDNSGNPEIYQDFRLGDTFSISLIPLDQTSFSDLNELEGYGIEAYDSYTNGYNRVQGNYMEKPSFKNDDYQKVAALVLERLKETEEFSTLTNDHKRLDYIRKFFPEQLNLPFNVNSHWSFTRNLIKMIKLYQKANKKKRR
;
A
#
# COMPACT_ATOMS: atom_id res chain seq x y z
N MET A 1 25.28 -0.44 -25.82
CA MET A 1 24.09 -1.22 -26.29
C MET A 1 23.98 -2.48 -25.43
N PHE A 2 22.79 -2.91 -25.05
CA PHE A 2 22.62 -4.18 -24.31
C PHE A 2 22.83 -5.37 -25.23
N THR A 3 23.42 -6.44 -24.71
CA THR A 3 23.50 -7.71 -25.42
C THR A 3 22.16 -8.44 -25.41
N THR A 4 21.98 -9.40 -26.30
CA THR A 4 20.76 -10.24 -26.34
C THR A 4 20.53 -10.95 -25.00
N ASP A 5 21.58 -11.47 -24.38
CA ASP A 5 21.50 -12.17 -23.08
C ASP A 5 21.12 -11.23 -21.93
N GLU A 6 21.69 -10.02 -21.92
CA GLU A 6 21.29 -8.98 -20.93
C GLU A 6 19.81 -8.62 -21.06
N LEU A 7 19.30 -8.43 -22.30
CA LEU A 7 17.89 -8.14 -22.52
C LEU A 7 16.97 -9.28 -22.09
N GLN A 8 17.35 -10.54 -22.41
CA GLN A 8 16.59 -11.70 -21.98
C GLN A 8 16.58 -11.82 -20.44
N TRP A 9 17.72 -11.58 -19.81
CA TRP A 9 17.80 -11.60 -18.35
C TRP A 9 16.98 -10.48 -17.69
N ILE A 10 17.07 -9.23 -18.19
CA ILE A 10 16.24 -8.12 -17.73
C ILE A 10 14.75 -8.50 -17.84
N LYS A 11 14.34 -9.00 -19.00
CA LYS A 11 12.96 -9.43 -19.24
C LYS A 11 12.53 -10.52 -18.27
N LYS A 12 13.37 -11.53 -18.04
CA LYS A 12 13.10 -12.62 -17.10
C LYS A 12 12.91 -12.08 -15.66
N VAL A 13 13.79 -11.20 -15.19
CA VAL A 13 13.72 -10.64 -13.83
C VAL A 13 12.48 -9.74 -13.66
N LEU A 14 12.15 -8.93 -14.66
CA LEU A 14 10.96 -8.07 -14.61
C LEU A 14 9.64 -8.83 -14.75
N SER A 15 9.63 -9.99 -15.38
CA SER A 15 8.44 -10.86 -15.51
C SER A 15 8.26 -11.81 -14.32
N ASN A 16 9.32 -12.10 -13.60
CA ASN A 16 9.37 -13.04 -12.47
C ASN A 16 9.44 -12.23 -11.18
N ASP A 17 8.30 -11.86 -10.63
CA ASP A 17 8.29 -11.33 -9.27
C ASP A 17 8.31 -12.49 -8.24
N SER A 18 8.51 -12.13 -6.96
CA SER A 18 8.57 -13.09 -5.86
C SER A 18 7.24 -13.84 -5.62
N THR A 19 6.17 -13.45 -6.30
CA THR A 19 4.82 -14.02 -6.15
C THR A 19 4.50 -15.09 -7.20
N GLY A 20 5.40 -15.34 -8.16
CA GLY A 20 5.26 -16.37 -9.19
C GLY A 20 4.37 -15.97 -10.38
N THR A 21 3.82 -16.95 -11.09
CA THR A 21 2.91 -16.73 -12.22
C THR A 21 1.50 -16.40 -11.75
N ILE A 22 0.69 -15.78 -12.61
CA ILE A 22 -0.75 -15.62 -12.33
C ILE A 22 -1.47 -16.96 -12.38
N THR A 23 -2.54 -17.07 -11.58
CA THR A 23 -3.43 -18.23 -11.58
C THR A 23 -4.43 -18.15 -12.72
N GLU A 24 -5.11 -19.25 -13.02
CA GLU A 24 -6.19 -19.28 -14.02
C GLU A 24 -7.33 -18.31 -13.64
N ASP A 25 -7.69 -18.25 -12.37
CA ASP A 25 -8.70 -17.31 -11.86
C ASP A 25 -8.30 -15.85 -12.07
N GLU A 26 -7.02 -15.50 -11.87
CA GLU A 26 -6.47 -14.17 -12.17
C GLU A 26 -6.47 -13.86 -13.66
N LEU A 27 -6.18 -14.86 -14.51
CA LEU A 27 -6.25 -14.72 -15.96
C LEU A 27 -7.71 -14.54 -16.45
N MET A 28 -8.65 -15.31 -15.93
CA MET A 28 -10.07 -15.15 -16.22
C MET A 28 -10.59 -13.78 -15.80
N TRP A 29 -10.19 -13.29 -14.63
CA TRP A 29 -10.52 -11.93 -14.19
C TRP A 29 -9.95 -10.86 -15.16
N LEU A 30 -8.70 -11.01 -15.61
CA LEU A 30 -8.10 -10.10 -16.61
C LEU A 30 -8.88 -10.12 -17.92
N ARG A 31 -9.27 -11.28 -18.42
CA ARG A 31 -10.07 -11.41 -19.65
C ARG A 31 -11.44 -10.76 -19.51
N ARG A 32 -12.09 -10.91 -18.35
CA ARG A 32 -13.37 -10.25 -18.07
C ARG A 32 -13.29 -8.72 -18.21
N ILE A 33 -12.18 -8.09 -17.83
CA ILE A 33 -12.03 -6.63 -17.85
C ILE A 33 -11.32 -6.08 -19.08
N LYS A 34 -10.57 -6.92 -19.83
CA LYS A 34 -9.76 -6.52 -20.99
C LYS A 34 -10.30 -7.04 -22.32
N GLY A 35 -11.19 -8.03 -22.29
CA GLY A 35 -11.69 -8.78 -23.44
C GLY A 35 -11.19 -10.23 -23.42
N ASP A 36 -12.00 -11.15 -23.96
CA ASP A 36 -11.72 -12.60 -23.93
C ASP A 36 -10.45 -12.99 -24.70
N ASP A 37 -10.07 -12.20 -25.71
CA ASP A 37 -8.88 -12.35 -26.53
C ASP A 37 -7.60 -11.80 -25.88
N TYR A 38 -7.70 -11.25 -24.64
CA TYR A 38 -6.55 -10.66 -23.97
C TYR A 38 -5.45 -11.71 -23.71
N VAL A 39 -4.26 -11.40 -24.24
CA VAL A 39 -3.03 -12.19 -24.00
C VAL A 39 -2.24 -11.55 -22.86
N TYR A 40 -2.02 -12.30 -21.81
CA TYR A 40 -1.27 -11.84 -20.65
C TYR A 40 0.22 -11.70 -20.94
N ASP A 41 0.76 -10.52 -20.64
CA ASP A 41 2.20 -10.22 -20.71
C ASP A 41 2.74 -9.88 -19.30
N PRO A 42 3.52 -10.78 -18.68
CA PRO A 42 4.03 -10.57 -17.31
C PRO A 42 5.05 -9.44 -17.20
N VAL A 43 5.70 -9.01 -18.28
CA VAL A 43 6.58 -7.83 -18.26
C VAL A 43 5.76 -6.54 -18.19
N ARG A 44 4.62 -6.51 -18.87
CA ARG A 44 3.72 -5.35 -18.87
C ARG A 44 2.89 -5.26 -17.59
N LEU A 45 2.42 -6.40 -17.09
CA LEU A 45 1.60 -6.53 -15.91
C LEU A 45 2.17 -7.63 -15.00
N PRO A 46 3.10 -7.32 -14.08
CA PRO A 46 3.66 -8.34 -13.20
C PRO A 46 2.57 -8.95 -12.30
N PRO A 47 2.70 -10.24 -11.92
CA PRO A 47 1.69 -10.98 -11.18
C PRO A 47 1.21 -10.27 -9.90
N HIS A 48 2.13 -9.70 -9.09
CA HIS A 48 1.76 -8.96 -7.89
C HIS A 48 0.83 -7.77 -8.18
N TYR A 49 1.02 -7.08 -9.32
CA TYR A 49 0.18 -5.96 -9.70
C TYR A 49 -1.22 -6.41 -10.14
N VAL A 50 -1.31 -7.57 -10.81
CA VAL A 50 -2.60 -8.21 -11.15
C VAL A 50 -3.37 -8.51 -9.86
N ARG A 51 -2.74 -9.17 -8.87
CA ARG A 51 -3.34 -9.49 -7.57
C ARG A 51 -3.78 -8.24 -6.83
N LEU A 52 -2.92 -7.23 -6.79
CA LEU A 52 -3.24 -5.94 -6.19
C LEU A 52 -4.52 -5.34 -6.77
N LYS A 53 -4.63 -5.35 -8.11
CA LYS A 53 -5.80 -4.78 -8.80
C LYS A 53 -7.05 -5.63 -8.63
N LYS A 54 -6.90 -6.96 -8.70
CA LYS A 54 -8.02 -7.89 -8.47
C LYS A 54 -8.56 -7.73 -7.04
N ALA A 55 -7.69 -7.72 -6.03
CA ALA A 55 -8.09 -7.51 -4.64
C ALA A 55 -8.75 -6.14 -4.39
N ALA A 56 -8.28 -5.08 -5.05
CA ALA A 56 -8.93 -3.77 -4.98
C ALA A 56 -10.32 -3.77 -5.61
N PHE A 57 -10.47 -4.46 -6.74
CA PHE A 57 -11.75 -4.62 -7.42
C PHE A 57 -12.75 -5.42 -6.58
N GLU A 58 -12.33 -6.55 -6.01
CA GLU A 58 -13.16 -7.38 -5.14
C GLU A 58 -13.65 -6.63 -3.89
N ARG A 59 -12.79 -5.80 -3.28
CA ARG A 59 -13.21 -4.95 -2.15
C ARG A 59 -14.26 -3.95 -2.56
N TYR A 60 -14.08 -3.29 -3.71
CA TYR A 60 -15.06 -2.35 -4.24
C TYR A 60 -16.40 -3.01 -4.52
N GLU A 61 -16.41 -4.20 -5.14
CA GLU A 61 -17.63 -4.97 -5.41
C GLU A 61 -18.35 -5.37 -4.12
N ASN A 62 -17.59 -5.73 -3.08
CA ASN A 62 -18.13 -6.19 -1.80
C ASN A 62 -18.32 -5.08 -0.73
N ARG A 63 -18.09 -3.81 -1.06
CA ARG A 63 -18.09 -2.72 -0.07
C ARG A 63 -19.40 -2.60 0.73
N GLU A 64 -20.55 -2.72 0.10
CA GLU A 64 -21.85 -2.60 0.77
C GLU A 64 -22.14 -3.80 1.69
N ILE A 65 -21.77 -5.01 1.26
CA ILE A 65 -21.88 -6.23 2.07
C ILE A 65 -20.99 -6.10 3.30
N THR A 66 -19.72 -5.70 3.10
CA THR A 66 -18.76 -5.52 4.19
C THR A 66 -19.22 -4.43 5.15
N ARG A 67 -19.72 -3.30 4.64
CA ARG A 67 -20.28 -2.22 5.48
C ARG A 67 -21.42 -2.71 6.35
N THR A 68 -22.32 -3.49 5.78
CA THR A 68 -23.46 -4.07 6.51
C THR A 68 -22.98 -5.02 7.61
N GLN A 69 -22.04 -5.90 7.32
CA GLN A 69 -21.48 -6.84 8.30
C GLN A 69 -20.76 -6.09 9.46
N LEU A 70 -19.92 -5.11 9.12
CA LEU A 70 -19.22 -4.32 10.14
C LEU A 70 -20.18 -3.48 10.98
N ASN A 71 -21.25 -2.92 10.39
CA ASN A 71 -22.27 -2.20 11.14
C ASN A 71 -23.05 -3.10 12.10
N ILE A 72 -23.36 -4.35 11.71
CA ILE A 72 -23.97 -5.34 12.61
C ILE A 72 -23.06 -5.60 13.83
N LEU A 73 -21.76 -5.73 13.61
CA LEU A 73 -20.80 -5.90 14.72
C LEU A 73 -20.71 -4.66 15.57
N ARG A 74 -20.60 -3.46 14.99
CA ARG A 74 -20.59 -2.19 15.71
C ARG A 74 -21.80 -2.03 16.62
N ASN A 75 -22.99 -2.35 16.14
CA ASN A 75 -24.22 -2.25 16.92
C ASN A 75 -24.29 -3.24 18.10
N LYS A 76 -23.51 -4.32 18.08
CA LYS A 76 -23.42 -5.31 19.17
C LYS A 76 -22.31 -4.99 20.17
N LEU A 77 -21.31 -4.24 19.75
CA LEU A 77 -20.12 -3.92 20.54
C LEU A 77 -20.27 -2.54 21.17
N LYS A 78 -19.48 -2.28 22.20
CA LYS A 78 -19.42 -0.98 22.83
C LYS A 78 -18.70 0.03 21.93
N ASP A 79 -19.32 1.17 21.69
CA ASP A 79 -18.64 2.36 21.18
C ASP A 79 -17.95 3.11 22.32
N TYR A 80 -16.79 3.67 22.04
CA TYR A 80 -15.97 4.43 22.96
C TYR A 80 -15.93 5.89 22.52
N SER A 81 -15.95 6.81 23.51
CA SER A 81 -15.53 8.19 23.29
C SER A 81 -13.99 8.28 23.29
N PRO A 82 -13.40 9.37 22.74
CA PRO A 82 -11.96 9.61 22.84
C PRO A 82 -11.47 9.59 24.29
N GLN A 83 -12.22 10.18 25.23
CA GLN A 83 -11.85 10.21 26.63
C GLN A 83 -11.83 8.82 27.27
N GLU A 84 -12.84 7.99 26.99
CA GLU A 84 -12.85 6.59 27.48
C GLU A 84 -11.66 5.79 26.97
N LEU A 85 -11.25 5.98 25.69
CA LEU A 85 -10.05 5.34 25.16
C LEU A 85 -8.77 5.85 25.83
N LEU A 86 -8.67 7.14 26.09
CA LEU A 86 -7.54 7.73 26.81
C LEU A 86 -7.42 7.18 28.23
N ASP A 87 -8.55 6.97 28.93
CA ASP A 87 -8.58 6.35 30.25
C ASP A 87 -8.13 4.88 30.19
N LEU A 88 -8.49 4.18 29.09
CA LEU A 88 -8.12 2.78 28.86
C LEU A 88 -6.70 2.58 28.31
N ARG A 89 -5.90 3.65 28.09
CA ARG A 89 -4.49 3.52 27.68
C ARG A 89 -3.64 2.76 28.70
N SER A 90 -4.03 2.84 29.98
CA SER A 90 -3.33 2.11 31.05
C SER A 90 -3.74 0.63 31.09
N LYS A 91 -2.75 -0.27 30.94
CA LYS A 91 -2.96 -1.71 31.05
C LYS A 91 -3.58 -2.09 32.42
N ASN A 92 -3.19 -1.42 33.50
CA ASN A 92 -3.73 -1.67 34.85
C ASN A 92 -5.21 -1.35 34.93
N ILE A 93 -5.65 -0.28 34.28
CA ILE A 93 -7.08 0.10 34.22
C ILE A 93 -7.86 -0.95 33.40
N ARG A 94 -7.30 -1.41 32.28
CA ARG A 94 -7.96 -2.47 31.49
C ARG A 94 -8.10 -3.77 32.30
N ILE A 95 -7.07 -4.16 33.02
CA ILE A 95 -7.11 -5.34 33.89
C ILE A 95 -8.19 -5.20 34.99
N SER A 96 -8.23 -4.06 35.68
CA SER A 96 -9.23 -3.80 36.72
C SER A 96 -10.68 -3.84 36.19
N LYS A 97 -10.87 -3.40 34.94
CA LYS A 97 -12.15 -3.43 34.23
C LYS A 97 -12.42 -4.76 33.51
N LYS A 98 -11.53 -5.76 33.65
CA LYS A 98 -11.59 -7.06 32.94
C LYS A 98 -11.67 -6.94 31.41
N ILE A 99 -11.08 -5.88 30.85
CA ILE A 99 -10.97 -5.66 29.41
C ILE A 99 -9.73 -6.36 28.90
N LYS A 100 -9.91 -7.31 27.99
CA LYS A 100 -8.81 -8.03 27.31
C LYS A 100 -8.38 -7.27 26.06
N GLU A 101 -7.07 -7.23 25.80
CA GLU A 101 -6.50 -6.78 24.54
C GLU A 101 -6.78 -7.82 23.46
N PHE A 102 -6.95 -7.38 22.23
CA PHE A 102 -7.20 -8.24 21.07
C PHE A 102 -6.64 -7.63 19.78
N ALA A 103 -6.41 -8.49 18.79
CA ALA A 103 -6.09 -8.11 17.43
C ALA A 103 -7.38 -7.77 16.67
N GLY A 104 -7.39 -6.65 15.95
CA GLY A 104 -8.60 -6.21 15.25
C GLY A 104 -8.42 -4.88 14.54
N ILE A 105 -9.55 -4.35 14.09
CA ILE A 105 -9.63 -3.00 13.56
C ILE A 105 -10.32 -2.05 14.55
N TYR A 106 -9.99 -0.78 14.42
CA TYR A 106 -10.73 0.30 15.07
C TYR A 106 -11.29 1.24 14.02
N ILE A 107 -12.55 1.60 14.19
CA ILE A 107 -13.30 2.50 13.33
C ILE A 107 -13.52 3.79 14.11
N ILE A 108 -12.88 4.87 13.70
CA ILE A 108 -13.07 6.20 14.27
C ILE A 108 -14.04 6.95 13.37
N PHE A 109 -15.14 7.41 13.92
CA PHE A 109 -16.15 8.17 13.20
C PHE A 109 -16.24 9.60 13.79
N ASN A 110 -16.05 10.59 12.93
CA ASN A 110 -16.32 11.99 13.22
C ASN A 110 -17.76 12.33 12.80
N SER A 111 -18.64 12.55 13.75
CA SER A 111 -20.07 12.82 13.47
C SER A 111 -20.31 14.21 12.88
N VAL A 112 -19.42 15.18 13.12
CA VAL A 112 -19.53 16.55 12.59
C VAL A 112 -19.25 16.57 11.09
N LYS A 113 -18.18 15.88 10.67
CA LYS A 113 -17.74 15.81 9.26
C LYS A 113 -18.32 14.63 8.49
N ASN A 114 -19.05 13.72 9.18
CA ASN A 114 -19.52 12.44 8.61
C ASN A 114 -18.38 11.64 7.94
N SER A 115 -17.21 11.60 8.58
CA SER A 115 -15.99 11.05 8.03
C SER A 115 -15.43 9.93 8.91
N TYR A 116 -14.84 8.91 8.28
CA TYR A 116 -14.32 7.73 8.94
C TYR A 116 -12.80 7.64 8.83
N TYR A 117 -12.20 6.95 9.81
CA TYR A 117 -10.87 6.41 9.76
C TYR A 117 -10.90 4.95 10.18
N ILE A 118 -10.24 4.10 9.42
CA ILE A 118 -10.08 2.68 9.73
C ILE A 118 -8.59 2.41 9.97
N GLY A 119 -8.28 1.76 11.07
CA GLY A 119 -6.92 1.32 11.35
C GLY A 119 -6.93 -0.07 11.97
N GLN A 120 -5.78 -0.73 11.91
CA GLN A 120 -5.59 -2.07 12.46
C GLN A 120 -4.51 -2.10 13.53
N ALA A 121 -4.59 -3.08 14.43
CA ALA A 121 -3.53 -3.38 15.38
C ALA A 121 -3.66 -4.79 15.96
N GLU A 122 -2.51 -5.39 16.31
CA GLU A 122 -2.46 -6.59 17.16
C GLU A 122 -2.99 -6.30 18.58
N ASN A 123 -2.83 -5.05 19.04
CA ASN A 123 -3.30 -4.56 20.32
C ASN A 123 -4.08 -3.27 20.07
N VAL A 124 -5.42 -3.39 19.90
CA VAL A 124 -6.26 -2.26 19.43
C VAL A 124 -6.29 -1.10 20.43
N PHE A 125 -6.33 -1.38 21.74
CA PHE A 125 -6.34 -0.34 22.77
C PHE A 125 -5.04 0.45 22.82
N ASP A 126 -3.90 -0.19 22.58
CA ASP A 126 -2.59 0.46 22.55
C ASP A 126 -2.38 1.32 21.30
N ARG A 127 -3.22 1.16 20.28
CA ARG A 127 -3.09 1.88 19.01
C ARG A 127 -4.17 2.95 18.81
N ALA A 128 -5.45 2.63 19.09
CA ALA A 128 -6.58 3.49 18.76
C ALA A 128 -6.52 4.86 19.47
N TYR A 129 -6.13 4.92 20.75
CA TYR A 129 -6.07 6.18 21.49
C TYR A 129 -5.01 7.18 20.97
N LYS A 130 -3.99 6.68 20.23
CA LYS A 130 -2.88 7.54 19.75
C LYS A 130 -3.35 8.64 18.79
N HIS A 131 -4.48 8.46 18.15
CA HIS A 131 -5.07 9.48 17.28
C HIS A 131 -5.56 10.73 18.03
N PHE A 132 -5.69 10.65 19.36
CA PHE A 132 -6.17 11.72 20.23
C PHE A 132 -5.08 12.31 21.12
N ILE A 133 -3.78 11.96 20.86
CA ILE A 133 -2.62 12.45 21.62
C ILE A 133 -1.57 13.03 20.66
N ASP A 134 -1.32 14.33 20.77
CA ASP A 134 -0.14 15.06 20.22
C ASP A 134 0.32 14.64 18.82
N ASN A 135 -0.57 14.45 17.87
CA ASN A 135 -0.25 13.99 16.51
C ASN A 135 0.45 12.63 16.43
N SER A 136 0.45 11.84 17.50
CA SER A 136 1.10 10.50 17.50
C SER A 136 0.40 9.48 16.60
N GLY A 137 -0.82 9.78 16.13
CA GLY A 137 -1.61 9.02 15.17
C GLY A 137 -1.84 9.78 13.86
N ASN A 138 -3.10 9.98 13.48
CA ASN A 138 -3.47 10.81 12.34
C ASN A 138 -3.60 12.28 12.76
N PRO A 139 -2.82 13.21 12.18
CA PRO A 139 -2.83 14.63 12.58
C PRO A 139 -4.17 15.32 12.35
N GLU A 140 -4.92 14.93 11.30
CA GLU A 140 -6.23 15.54 10.99
C GLU A 140 -7.27 15.17 12.06
N ILE A 141 -7.30 13.91 12.50
CA ILE A 141 -8.17 13.48 13.60
C ILE A 141 -7.83 14.25 14.88
N TYR A 142 -6.52 14.41 15.18
CA TYR A 142 -6.10 15.15 16.36
C TYR A 142 -6.51 16.63 16.31
N GLN A 143 -6.34 17.27 15.14
CA GLN A 143 -6.76 18.66 14.94
C GLN A 143 -8.28 18.83 15.15
N ASP A 144 -9.08 17.98 14.52
CA ASP A 144 -10.54 18.04 14.61
C ASP A 144 -11.02 17.76 16.04
N PHE A 145 -10.40 16.80 16.74
CA PHE A 145 -10.64 16.55 18.14
C PHE A 145 -10.34 17.78 19.03
N ARG A 146 -9.21 18.47 18.73
CA ARG A 146 -8.83 19.71 19.44
C ARG A 146 -9.79 20.89 19.15
N LEU A 147 -10.41 20.89 17.99
CA LEU A 147 -11.43 21.87 17.60
C LEU A 147 -12.81 21.60 18.23
N GLY A 148 -12.98 20.45 18.88
CA GLY A 148 -14.21 20.09 19.58
C GLY A 148 -15.15 19.19 18.78
N ASP A 149 -14.72 18.61 17.68
CA ASP A 149 -15.53 17.65 16.93
C ASP A 149 -15.84 16.42 17.81
N THR A 150 -17.01 15.84 17.56
CA THR A 150 -17.50 14.67 18.29
C THR A 150 -17.10 13.40 17.57
N PHE A 151 -16.45 12.49 18.30
CA PHE A 151 -15.99 11.21 17.78
C PHE A 151 -16.60 10.02 18.52
N SER A 152 -16.92 8.96 17.79
CA SER A 152 -17.16 7.62 18.33
C SER A 152 -16.17 6.62 17.78
N ILE A 153 -15.75 5.66 18.60
CA ILE A 153 -14.74 4.69 18.27
C ILE A 153 -15.28 3.28 18.52
N SER A 154 -15.40 2.48 17.47
CA SER A 154 -15.78 1.08 17.54
C SER A 154 -14.53 0.23 17.41
N LEU A 155 -14.36 -0.77 18.28
CA LEU A 155 -13.24 -1.71 18.27
C LEU A 155 -13.79 -3.09 17.86
N ILE A 156 -13.38 -3.61 16.71
CA ILE A 156 -13.87 -4.87 16.14
C ILE A 156 -12.77 -5.93 16.19
N PRO A 157 -12.95 -7.00 17.01
CA PRO A 157 -12.00 -8.11 17.03
C PRO A 157 -11.98 -8.87 15.71
N LEU A 158 -10.78 -9.27 15.26
CA LEU A 158 -10.58 -10.05 14.04
C LEU A 158 -11.32 -11.39 14.10
N ASP A 159 -11.29 -12.07 15.25
CA ASP A 159 -11.92 -13.36 15.49
C ASP A 159 -13.47 -13.34 15.47
N GLN A 160 -14.09 -12.16 15.47
CA GLN A 160 -15.53 -11.99 15.28
C GLN A 160 -15.93 -11.69 13.84
N THR A 161 -14.97 -11.69 12.93
CA THR A 161 -15.17 -11.42 11.51
C THR A 161 -14.95 -12.69 10.67
N SER A 162 -15.30 -12.64 9.39
CA SER A 162 -14.98 -13.69 8.43
C SER A 162 -13.58 -13.57 7.81
N PHE A 163 -12.82 -12.55 8.16
CA PHE A 163 -11.50 -12.26 7.60
C PHE A 163 -10.41 -13.08 8.29
N SER A 164 -9.39 -13.46 7.53
CA SER A 164 -8.28 -14.30 8.02
C SER A 164 -7.12 -13.51 8.58
N ASP A 165 -6.95 -12.25 8.14
CA ASP A 165 -5.86 -11.37 8.58
C ASP A 165 -6.28 -9.90 8.71
N LEU A 166 -5.46 -9.15 9.47
CA LEU A 166 -5.73 -7.75 9.77
C LEU A 166 -5.62 -6.83 8.54
N ASN A 167 -4.71 -7.11 7.60
CA ASN A 167 -4.54 -6.27 6.41
C ASN A 167 -5.76 -6.39 5.50
N GLU A 168 -6.27 -7.61 5.36
CA GLU A 168 -7.47 -7.87 4.60
C GLU A 168 -8.67 -7.13 5.23
N LEU A 169 -8.93 -7.34 6.52
CA LEU A 169 -10.01 -6.69 7.25
C LEU A 169 -9.92 -5.15 7.18
N GLU A 170 -8.71 -4.58 7.38
CA GLU A 170 -8.50 -3.13 7.26
C GLU A 170 -8.81 -2.64 5.84
N GLY A 171 -8.28 -3.32 4.81
CA GLY A 171 -8.49 -2.93 3.41
C GLY A 171 -9.97 -2.95 3.00
N TYR A 172 -10.71 -3.99 3.40
CA TYR A 172 -12.16 -4.07 3.19
C TYR A 172 -12.91 -3.00 4.00
N GLY A 173 -12.50 -2.73 5.23
CA GLY A 173 -13.08 -1.68 6.06
C GLY A 173 -12.87 -0.28 5.47
N ILE A 174 -11.67 0.03 4.97
CA ILE A 174 -11.36 1.31 4.32
C ILE A 174 -12.27 1.54 3.11
N GLU A 175 -12.45 0.52 2.28
CA GLU A 175 -13.32 0.57 1.11
C GLU A 175 -14.80 0.69 1.50
N ALA A 176 -15.25 -0.11 2.47
CA ALA A 176 -16.64 -0.13 2.93
C ALA A 176 -17.12 1.20 3.51
N TYR A 177 -16.24 1.93 4.19
CA TYR A 177 -16.54 3.25 4.77
C TYR A 177 -16.06 4.43 3.93
N ASP A 178 -15.50 4.16 2.73
CA ASP A 178 -14.95 5.17 1.82
C ASP A 178 -13.98 6.14 2.53
N SER A 179 -13.24 5.59 3.48
CA SER A 179 -12.43 6.39 4.40
C SER A 179 -11.11 6.89 3.80
N TYR A 180 -10.72 6.36 2.62
CA TYR A 180 -9.59 6.86 1.85
C TYR A 180 -9.95 8.04 0.95
N THR A 181 -11.11 8.00 0.27
CA THR A 181 -11.53 9.05 -0.66
C THR A 181 -12.21 10.20 0.06
N ASN A 182 -13.09 9.88 1.02
CA ASN A 182 -13.94 10.85 1.72
C ASN A 182 -13.74 10.86 3.24
N GLY A 183 -12.63 10.32 3.74
CA GLY A 183 -12.33 10.24 5.17
C GLY A 183 -10.87 10.53 5.49
N TYR A 184 -10.41 9.99 6.61
CA TYR A 184 -9.10 10.29 7.20
C TYR A 184 -7.99 9.32 6.79
N ASN A 185 -8.27 8.23 6.06
CA ASN A 185 -7.23 7.31 5.62
C ASN A 185 -6.40 7.93 4.49
N ARG A 186 -5.06 7.80 4.57
CA ARG A 186 -4.13 8.31 3.56
C ARG A 186 -3.67 7.25 2.56
N VAL A 187 -4.04 6.00 2.81
CA VAL A 187 -3.73 4.83 1.97
C VAL A 187 -4.94 3.91 1.91
N GLN A 188 -5.04 3.12 0.85
CA GLN A 188 -6.13 2.16 0.64
C GLN A 188 -5.99 0.85 1.45
N GLY A 189 -5.13 0.83 2.46
CA GLY A 189 -4.79 -0.35 3.25
C GLY A 189 -3.59 -1.14 2.70
N ASN A 190 -3.06 -2.05 3.53
CA ASN A 190 -1.93 -2.93 3.19
C ASN A 190 -2.48 -4.36 3.02
N TYR A 191 -2.92 -4.72 1.84
CA TYR A 191 -3.58 -6.00 1.56
C TYR A 191 -2.70 -7.01 0.81
N MET A 192 -1.43 -6.72 0.64
CA MET A 192 -0.44 -7.64 0.08
C MET A 192 0.97 -7.30 0.57
N GLU A 193 1.80 -8.31 0.73
CA GLU A 193 3.23 -8.10 0.87
C GLU A 193 3.76 -7.34 -0.33
N LYS A 194 4.42 -6.21 -0.07
CA LYS A 194 5.11 -5.47 -1.12
C LYS A 194 6.28 -6.32 -1.59
N PRO A 195 6.47 -6.47 -2.91
CA PRO A 195 7.67 -7.15 -3.43
C PRO A 195 8.91 -6.58 -2.76
N SER A 196 9.75 -7.46 -2.24
CA SER A 196 10.92 -7.05 -1.46
C SER A 196 11.81 -6.11 -2.25
N PHE A 197 12.06 -4.90 -1.72
CA PHE A 197 13.10 -4.01 -2.25
C PHE A 197 14.52 -4.58 -2.11
N LYS A 198 14.66 -5.68 -1.40
CA LYS A 198 15.92 -6.41 -1.18
C LYS A 198 16.09 -7.59 -2.13
N ASN A 199 15.26 -7.71 -3.17
CA ASN A 199 15.46 -8.71 -4.19
C ASN A 199 16.79 -8.43 -4.90
N ASP A 200 17.76 -9.34 -4.73
CA ASP A 200 19.10 -9.19 -5.28
C ASP A 200 19.11 -9.09 -6.81
N ASP A 201 18.20 -9.79 -7.48
CA ASP A 201 18.09 -9.73 -8.95
C ASP A 201 17.58 -8.36 -9.41
N TYR A 202 16.66 -7.73 -8.70
CA TYR A 202 16.27 -6.33 -8.99
C TYR A 202 17.44 -5.37 -8.80
N GLN A 203 18.29 -5.59 -7.80
CA GLN A 203 19.48 -4.76 -7.60
C GLN A 203 20.51 -4.95 -8.71
N LYS A 204 20.75 -6.20 -9.12
CA LYS A 204 21.69 -6.51 -10.22
C LYS A 204 21.21 -5.93 -11.55
N VAL A 205 19.91 -6.10 -11.88
CA VAL A 205 19.34 -5.50 -13.11
C VAL A 205 19.38 -3.97 -13.02
N ALA A 206 19.04 -3.37 -11.87
CA ALA A 206 19.12 -1.92 -11.70
C ALA A 206 20.55 -1.39 -11.86
N ALA A 207 21.57 -2.14 -11.39
CA ALA A 207 22.98 -1.80 -11.58
C ALA A 207 23.37 -1.86 -13.07
N LEU A 208 22.99 -2.92 -13.77
CA LEU A 208 23.25 -3.06 -15.21
C LEU A 208 22.58 -1.93 -16.01
N VAL A 209 21.32 -1.62 -15.71
CA VAL A 209 20.60 -0.52 -16.36
C VAL A 209 21.28 0.81 -16.06
N LEU A 210 21.70 1.06 -14.80
CA LEU A 210 22.42 2.28 -14.44
C LEU A 210 23.71 2.47 -15.23
N GLU A 211 24.48 1.40 -15.45
CA GLU A 211 25.72 1.47 -16.26
C GLU A 211 25.44 1.99 -17.68
N ARG A 212 24.34 1.58 -18.30
CA ARG A 212 23.91 2.06 -19.61
C ARG A 212 23.34 3.47 -19.59
N LEU A 213 22.55 3.80 -18.55
CA LEU A 213 21.99 5.14 -18.39
C LEU A 213 23.08 6.22 -18.29
N LYS A 214 24.20 5.93 -17.61
CA LYS A 214 25.34 6.85 -17.45
C LYS A 214 25.99 7.26 -18.78
N GLU A 215 25.87 6.40 -19.81
CA GLU A 215 26.43 6.65 -21.14
C GLU A 215 25.57 7.61 -21.98
N THR A 216 24.35 7.96 -21.52
CA THR A 216 23.45 8.85 -22.25
C THR A 216 23.68 10.33 -21.87
N GLU A 217 23.50 11.22 -22.83
CA GLU A 217 23.66 12.66 -22.62
C GLU A 217 22.65 13.21 -21.60
N GLU A 218 21.41 12.69 -21.60
CA GLU A 218 20.35 13.11 -20.74
C GLU A 218 20.59 12.75 -19.27
N PHE A 219 21.47 11.78 -18.98
CA PHE A 219 21.72 11.34 -17.61
C PHE A 219 22.11 12.48 -16.67
N SER A 220 22.88 13.46 -17.18
CA SER A 220 23.30 14.63 -16.43
C SER A 220 22.13 15.54 -16.03
N THR A 221 21.03 15.50 -16.77
CA THR A 221 19.85 16.36 -16.55
C THR A 221 18.87 15.80 -15.51
N LEU A 222 19.08 14.55 -15.03
CA LEU A 222 18.19 13.84 -14.09
C LEU A 222 18.34 14.36 -12.66
N THR A 223 18.00 15.64 -12.42
CA THR A 223 18.26 16.34 -11.16
C THR A 223 17.27 16.03 -10.05
N ASN A 224 16.06 15.59 -10.38
CA ASN A 224 15.00 15.25 -9.43
C ASN A 224 14.27 13.95 -9.80
N ASP A 225 13.41 13.44 -8.90
CA ASP A 225 12.74 12.16 -9.07
C ASP A 225 11.74 12.17 -10.21
N HIS A 226 11.08 13.28 -10.48
CA HIS A 226 10.13 13.39 -11.58
C HIS A 226 10.87 13.19 -12.93
N LYS A 227 11.96 13.90 -13.14
CA LYS A 227 12.80 13.73 -14.35
C LYS A 227 13.36 12.30 -14.47
N ARG A 228 13.76 11.67 -13.35
CA ARG A 228 14.21 10.27 -13.35
C ARG A 228 13.12 9.31 -13.76
N LEU A 229 11.90 9.49 -13.22
CA LEU A 229 10.74 8.68 -13.57
C LEU A 229 10.38 8.81 -15.04
N ASP A 230 10.31 10.04 -15.56
CA ASP A 230 9.97 10.29 -16.96
C ASP A 230 11.03 9.71 -17.91
N TYR A 231 12.29 9.81 -17.53
CA TYR A 231 13.38 9.20 -18.30
C TYR A 231 13.26 7.66 -18.32
N ILE A 232 13.04 7.02 -17.18
CA ILE A 232 12.87 5.57 -17.09
C ILE A 232 11.67 5.10 -17.95
N ARG A 233 10.56 5.84 -17.94
CA ARG A 233 9.36 5.54 -18.76
C ARG A 233 9.66 5.51 -20.25
N LYS A 234 10.57 6.37 -20.72
CA LYS A 234 10.99 6.44 -22.13
C LYS A 234 12.08 5.42 -22.46
N PHE A 235 13.04 5.28 -21.57
CA PHE A 235 14.21 4.43 -21.78
C PHE A 235 13.87 2.95 -22.02
N PHE A 236 12.96 2.38 -21.25
CA PHE A 236 12.61 0.96 -21.39
C PHE A 236 11.95 0.63 -22.73
N PRO A 237 10.90 1.34 -23.19
CA PRO A 237 10.33 1.10 -24.52
C PRO A 237 11.29 1.45 -25.67
N GLU A 238 11.99 2.56 -25.58
CA GLU A 238 12.80 3.08 -26.70
C GLU A 238 14.15 2.36 -26.84
N GLN A 239 14.83 2.07 -25.73
CA GLN A 239 16.18 1.51 -25.74
C GLN A 239 16.22 -0.01 -25.54
N LEU A 240 15.23 -0.56 -24.83
CA LEU A 240 15.17 -2.01 -24.53
C LEU A 240 14.06 -2.73 -25.29
N ASN A 241 13.18 -2.00 -26.00
CA ASN A 241 11.97 -2.53 -26.62
C ASN A 241 11.15 -3.41 -25.64
N LEU A 242 11.05 -2.96 -24.37
CA LEU A 242 10.30 -3.63 -23.31
C LEU A 242 9.08 -2.81 -22.94
N PRO A 243 7.88 -3.39 -22.89
CA PRO A 243 6.64 -2.71 -22.51
C PRO A 243 6.60 -2.43 -21.00
N PHE A 244 7.47 -1.56 -20.52
CA PHE A 244 7.66 -1.27 -19.11
C PHE A 244 6.64 -0.29 -18.57
N ASN A 245 5.98 -0.63 -17.43
CA ASN A 245 5.10 0.27 -16.71
C ASN A 245 5.68 0.60 -15.34
N VAL A 246 6.04 1.86 -15.11
CA VAL A 246 6.66 2.36 -13.88
C VAL A 246 5.80 2.04 -12.64
N ASN A 247 4.48 2.13 -12.75
CA ASN A 247 3.59 1.90 -11.63
C ASN A 247 3.48 0.40 -11.29
N SER A 248 3.45 -0.45 -12.31
CA SER A 248 3.43 -1.90 -12.14
C SER A 248 4.75 -2.45 -11.60
N HIS A 249 5.89 -1.83 -12.00
CA HIS A 249 7.24 -2.19 -11.57
C HIS A 249 7.79 -1.22 -10.51
N TRP A 250 6.94 -0.71 -9.62
CA TRP A 250 7.33 0.33 -8.68
C TRP A 250 8.52 -0.05 -7.78
N SER A 251 8.58 -1.29 -7.33
CA SER A 251 9.69 -1.79 -6.49
C SER A 251 11.02 -1.73 -7.22
N PHE A 252 11.08 -2.20 -8.47
CA PHE A 252 12.26 -2.10 -9.31
C PHE A 252 12.62 -0.63 -9.61
N THR A 253 11.64 0.16 -10.02
CA THR A 253 11.81 1.59 -10.33
C THR A 253 12.42 2.36 -9.15
N ARG A 254 11.94 2.10 -7.92
CA ARG A 254 12.50 2.71 -6.71
C ARG A 254 13.94 2.33 -6.44
N ASN A 255 14.32 1.07 -6.66
CA ASN A 255 15.72 0.64 -6.56
C ASN A 255 16.59 1.38 -7.57
N LEU A 256 16.18 1.46 -8.81
CA LEU A 256 16.93 2.15 -9.87
C LEU A 256 17.10 3.65 -9.55
N ILE A 257 16.04 4.35 -9.15
CA ILE A 257 16.11 5.76 -8.74
C ILE A 257 17.08 5.95 -7.57
N LYS A 258 17.02 5.08 -6.56
CA LYS A 258 17.95 5.13 -5.42
C LYS A 258 19.40 4.99 -5.87
N MET A 259 19.69 4.06 -6.77
CA MET A 259 21.04 3.86 -7.31
C MET A 259 21.52 5.06 -8.14
N ILE A 260 20.66 5.64 -8.98
CA ILE A 260 20.96 6.86 -9.74
C ILE A 260 21.35 8.00 -8.78
N LYS A 261 20.57 8.21 -7.72
CA LYS A 261 20.86 9.26 -6.70
C LYS A 261 22.21 9.04 -6.02
N LEU A 262 22.47 7.80 -5.59
CA LEU A 262 23.74 7.48 -4.92
C LEU A 262 24.94 7.72 -5.83
N TYR A 263 24.86 7.29 -7.07
CA TYR A 263 25.91 7.53 -8.07
C TYR A 263 26.13 9.03 -8.31
N GLN A 264 25.07 9.80 -8.54
CA GLN A 264 25.17 11.24 -8.77
C GLN A 264 25.75 11.98 -7.55
N LYS A 265 25.39 11.58 -6.33
CA LYS A 265 25.92 12.14 -5.09
C LYS A 265 27.42 11.85 -4.92
N ALA A 266 27.85 10.63 -5.22
CA ALA A 266 29.26 10.24 -5.17
C ALA A 266 30.13 11.07 -6.14
N ASN A 267 29.64 11.29 -7.36
CA ASN A 267 30.36 12.07 -8.37
C ASN A 267 30.40 13.58 -8.10
N LYS A 268 29.39 14.15 -7.41
CA LYS A 268 29.45 15.55 -6.95
C LYS A 268 30.54 15.78 -5.90
N LYS A 269 30.81 14.79 -5.03
CA LYS A 269 31.88 14.87 -4.03
C LYS A 269 33.28 14.77 -4.63
N LYS A 270 33.44 14.08 -5.77
CA LYS A 270 34.74 13.98 -6.47
C LYS A 270 35.12 15.24 -7.27
N ARG A 271 34.15 16.14 -7.57
CA ARG A 271 34.34 17.37 -8.33
C ARG A 271 34.54 18.61 -7.45
N ARG A 272 34.46 18.43 -6.13
CA ARG A 272 34.78 19.43 -5.10
C ARG A 272 36.10 19.07 -4.44
#